data_7812b5180b434430d647fb0af7ff7dbb
#
_entry.id   7812b5180b434430d647fb0af7ff7dbb
#
_cell.length_a   1.000
_cell.length_b   1.000
_cell.length_c   1.000
_cell.angle_alpha   90.00
_cell.angle_beta   90.00
_cell.angle_gamma   90.00
#
_symmetry.space_group_name_H-M   'P 1'
#
loop_
_entity.id
_entity.type
_entity.pdbx_description
1 polymer ?
#
loop_
_entity_poly.entity_id
_entity_poly.type
_entity_poly.pdbx_seq_one_letter_code
_entity_poly.pdbx_strand_id
1 'polypeptide(L)'
;MNKLKGWLALVLLLLSWCALYWITGSRTPWNQFHVNNDGSGVSVYLGDIPTQNYDRMGFTKAVVRYAAEEEGWIVGTERGELFLFDNEGRQKWKRSLGVGKLIALCLTPDGKLAIVGEQSAEGRLYAVDVHTGDIRWQYKSADFVGSDASQRSYPSVVHIAVDKENNVYANAYRFLMRKDGSRGYNAKMLAVNEDGRLLWQFPKNEVIDSWINWCDVNDNNGRAVFSTSAYDFREDMKYKDTMYFLDKRTGELLNSTHVPPIPPFDNTVMRGSPNYSADGKYLAAAASDG
;
A
#
# COMPACT_ATOMS: atom_id res chain seq x y z
N MET A 1 54.45 29.13 -14.56
CA MET A 1 54.09 28.43 -13.27
C MET A 1 52.63 28.54 -12.87
N ASN A 2 51.95 29.65 -13.11
CA ASN A 2 50.53 29.82 -12.65
C ASN A 2 49.46 29.04 -13.44
N LYS A 3 49.68 28.79 -14.75
CA LYS A 3 48.71 28.03 -15.56
C LYS A 3 48.64 26.55 -15.17
N LEU A 4 49.75 25.93 -14.78
CA LEU A 4 49.80 24.53 -14.38
C LEU A 4 49.06 24.28 -13.05
N LYS A 5 49.16 25.23 -12.11
CA LYS A 5 48.46 25.17 -10.84
C LYS A 5 46.93 25.28 -11.01
N GLY A 6 46.44 26.10 -11.96
CA GLY A 6 45.02 26.21 -12.30
C GLY A 6 44.46 24.93 -12.90
N TRP A 7 45.19 24.28 -13.77
CA TRP A 7 44.78 22.99 -14.36
C TRP A 7 44.74 21.86 -13.33
N LEU A 8 45.72 21.83 -12.42
CA LEU A 8 45.72 20.82 -11.34
C LEU A 8 44.54 20.99 -10.39
N ALA A 9 44.17 22.23 -10.04
CA ALA A 9 43.02 22.52 -9.24
C ALA A 9 41.68 22.14 -9.91
N LEU A 10 41.56 22.37 -11.22
CA LEU A 10 40.40 21.98 -12.03
C LEU A 10 40.24 20.45 -12.12
N VAL A 11 41.34 19.73 -12.33
CA VAL A 11 41.34 18.27 -12.34
C VAL A 11 41.00 17.68 -10.98
N LEU A 12 41.49 18.26 -9.89
CA LEU A 12 41.15 17.81 -8.54
C LEU A 12 39.69 18.10 -8.19
N LEU A 13 39.12 19.24 -8.64
CA LEU A 13 37.69 19.54 -8.49
C LEU A 13 36.82 18.57 -9.30
N LEU A 14 37.19 18.24 -10.51
CA LEU A 14 36.46 17.27 -11.34
C LEU A 14 36.55 15.86 -10.76
N LEU A 15 37.71 15.44 -10.25
CA LEU A 15 37.89 14.16 -9.59
C LEU A 15 37.11 14.08 -8.28
N SER A 16 37.06 15.17 -7.49
CA SER A 16 36.24 15.23 -6.27
C SER A 16 34.76 15.22 -6.61
N TRP A 17 34.30 15.86 -7.69
CA TRP A 17 32.94 15.82 -8.18
C TRP A 17 32.57 14.44 -8.71
N CYS A 18 33.46 13.78 -9.45
CA CYS A 18 33.25 12.39 -9.89
C CYS A 18 33.22 11.43 -8.70
N ALA A 19 34.07 11.62 -7.69
CA ALA A 19 34.06 10.80 -6.48
C ALA A 19 32.81 11.07 -5.64
N LEU A 20 32.36 12.33 -5.50
CA LEU A 20 31.07 12.66 -4.88
C LEU A 20 29.90 12.08 -5.66
N TYR A 21 29.92 12.19 -6.97
CA TYR A 21 28.90 11.60 -7.86
C TYR A 21 28.88 10.07 -7.74
N TRP A 22 30.05 9.43 -7.64
CA TRP A 22 30.18 7.98 -7.43
C TRP A 22 29.72 7.54 -6.03
N ILE A 23 29.98 8.35 -5.01
CA ILE A 23 29.57 8.06 -3.63
C ILE A 23 28.10 8.43 -3.36
N THR A 24 27.57 9.47 -4.03
CA THR A 24 26.22 9.97 -3.80
C THR A 24 25.26 9.76 -4.97
N GLY A 25 25.74 9.74 -6.20
CA GLY A 25 24.92 9.74 -7.40
C GLY A 25 24.32 8.38 -7.77
N SER A 26 24.93 7.29 -7.32
CA SER A 26 24.37 5.94 -7.50
C SER A 26 23.35 5.55 -6.44
N ARG A 27 23.15 6.40 -5.43
CA ARG A 27 22.27 6.14 -4.28
C ARG A 27 21.30 7.26 -3.99
N THR A 28 20.99 8.11 -4.94
CA THR A 28 19.98 9.14 -4.74
C THR A 28 18.58 8.59 -4.86
N PRO A 29 17.69 9.03 -4.01
CA PRO A 29 16.43 8.38 -3.66
C PRO A 29 15.29 8.58 -4.65
N TRP A 30 15.55 8.80 -5.91
CA TRP A 30 14.50 9.00 -6.92
C TRP A 30 13.57 7.79 -7.11
N ASN A 31 14.01 6.61 -6.64
CA ASN A 31 13.26 5.36 -6.72
C ASN A 31 12.93 4.79 -5.33
N GLN A 32 12.80 5.64 -4.32
CA GLN A 32 12.41 5.18 -2.99
C GLN A 32 10.90 4.95 -2.94
N PHE A 33 10.52 3.72 -2.58
CA PHE A 33 9.17 3.43 -2.15
C PHE A 33 9.16 3.36 -0.62
N HIS A 34 8.21 4.06 -0.01
CA HIS A 34 7.96 3.89 1.41
C HIS A 34 7.28 2.54 1.60
N VAL A 35 7.93 1.67 2.30
CA VAL A 35 7.43 0.34 2.62
C VAL A 35 7.32 0.26 4.11
N ASN A 36 6.12 0.45 4.62
CA ASN A 36 5.92 0.16 6.02
C ASN A 36 4.52 -0.21 6.39
N ASN A 37 4.48 -1.30 7.10
CA ASN A 37 3.32 -1.72 7.82
C ASN A 37 3.30 -1.22 9.27
N ASP A 38 4.42 -0.73 9.78
CA ASP A 38 4.58 -0.27 11.16
C ASP A 38 4.68 1.26 11.28
N GLY A 39 4.45 1.98 10.17
CA GLY A 39 4.57 3.44 10.15
C GLY A 39 5.99 3.97 10.30
N SER A 40 7.03 3.13 10.30
CA SER A 40 8.41 3.56 10.53
C SER A 40 9.13 4.09 9.29
N GLY A 41 8.51 4.02 8.11
CA GLY A 41 9.06 4.59 6.86
C GLY A 41 10.39 3.96 6.43
N VAL A 42 10.40 2.69 6.00
CA VAL A 42 11.60 2.13 5.34
C VAL A 42 11.60 2.55 3.89
N SER A 43 12.59 3.31 3.50
CA SER A 43 12.83 3.61 2.09
C SER A 43 13.58 2.45 1.46
N VAL A 44 12.96 1.79 0.50
CA VAL A 44 13.59 0.74 -0.29
C VAL A 44 14.15 1.36 -1.57
N TYR A 45 15.44 1.22 -1.77
CA TYR A 45 16.10 1.67 -2.99
C TYR A 45 15.86 0.66 -4.11
N LEU A 46 15.15 1.07 -5.16
CA LEU A 46 14.85 0.23 -6.33
C LEU A 46 15.90 0.32 -7.44
N GLY A 47 16.97 1.07 -7.25
CA GLY A 47 17.97 1.31 -8.29
C GLY A 47 18.70 0.06 -8.79
N ASP A 48 18.68 -1.00 -7.98
CA ASP A 48 19.35 -2.25 -8.32
C ASP A 48 18.41 -3.31 -8.92
N ILE A 49 17.10 -3.01 -9.04
CA ILE A 49 16.21 -3.88 -9.81
C ILE A 49 16.55 -3.69 -11.29
N PRO A 50 16.98 -4.73 -12.01
CA PRO A 50 17.26 -4.61 -13.42
C PRO A 50 15.99 -4.23 -14.18
N THR A 51 15.84 -2.95 -14.53
CA THR A 51 14.71 -2.44 -15.31
C THR A 51 14.51 -3.20 -16.62
N GLN A 52 15.58 -3.73 -17.18
CA GLN A 52 15.57 -4.57 -18.37
C GLN A 52 14.68 -5.81 -18.25
N ASN A 53 14.50 -6.37 -17.05
CA ASN A 53 13.61 -7.52 -16.85
C ASN A 53 12.15 -7.12 -16.80
N TYR A 54 11.84 -5.91 -16.36
CA TYR A 54 10.48 -5.35 -16.39
C TYR A 54 10.01 -5.11 -17.83
N ASP A 55 10.87 -4.47 -18.64
CA ASP A 55 10.56 -4.20 -20.03
C ASP A 55 10.36 -5.50 -20.83
N ARG A 56 11.15 -6.53 -20.54
CA ARG A 56 11.00 -7.85 -21.16
C ARG A 56 9.73 -8.59 -20.76
N MET A 57 9.24 -8.34 -19.53
CA MET A 57 7.98 -8.95 -19.06
C MET A 57 6.75 -8.16 -19.50
N GLY A 58 6.91 -6.96 -20.05
CA GLY A 58 5.82 -6.13 -20.55
C GLY A 58 4.86 -5.65 -19.45
N PHE A 59 5.37 -5.38 -18.24
CA PHE A 59 4.57 -4.82 -17.15
C PHE A 59 4.44 -3.32 -17.34
N THR A 60 3.23 -2.80 -17.34
CA THR A 60 2.97 -1.37 -17.33
C THR A 60 2.77 -0.82 -15.92
N LYS A 61 2.36 -1.68 -14.97
CA LYS A 61 2.18 -1.35 -13.55
C LYS A 61 2.53 -2.57 -12.70
N ALA A 62 3.20 -2.33 -11.59
CA ALA A 62 3.56 -3.36 -10.63
C ALA A 62 3.50 -2.82 -9.20
N VAL A 63 3.26 -3.72 -8.25
CA VAL A 63 3.50 -3.48 -6.82
C VAL A 63 4.74 -4.28 -6.42
N VAL A 64 5.64 -3.65 -5.65
CA VAL A 64 6.97 -4.22 -5.37
C VAL A 64 7.29 -4.09 -3.89
N ARG A 65 7.88 -5.13 -3.31
CA ARG A 65 8.43 -5.14 -1.94
C ARG A 65 9.74 -5.92 -1.89
N TYR A 66 10.64 -5.47 -1.06
CA TYR A 66 11.87 -6.20 -0.77
C TYR A 66 11.63 -7.27 0.28
N ALA A 67 11.97 -8.52 -0.05
CA ALA A 67 11.88 -9.67 0.83
C ALA A 67 13.27 -9.95 1.42
N ALA A 68 13.56 -9.41 2.59
CA ALA A 68 14.90 -9.46 3.20
C ALA A 68 15.36 -10.91 3.47
N GLU A 69 14.46 -11.78 3.94
CA GLU A 69 14.76 -13.18 4.22
C GLU A 69 15.15 -13.98 2.96
N GLU A 70 14.66 -13.55 1.80
CA GLU A 70 14.96 -14.16 0.52
C GLU A 70 16.02 -13.39 -0.28
N GLU A 71 16.55 -12.30 0.27
CA GLU A 71 17.50 -11.40 -0.41
C GLU A 71 17.02 -11.04 -1.82
N GLY A 72 15.73 -10.62 -1.93
CA GLY A 72 15.11 -10.47 -3.21
C GLY A 72 13.89 -9.57 -3.23
N TRP A 73 13.23 -9.51 -4.37
CA TRP A 73 12.14 -8.59 -4.65
C TRP A 73 10.87 -9.35 -5.05
N ILE A 74 9.79 -9.14 -4.31
CA ILE A 74 8.46 -9.60 -4.71
C ILE A 74 7.80 -8.57 -5.58
N VAL A 75 7.27 -9.00 -6.72
CA VAL A 75 6.65 -8.17 -7.74
C VAL A 75 5.29 -8.72 -8.09
N GLY A 76 4.24 -7.95 -7.80
CA GLY A 76 2.87 -8.23 -8.23
C GLY A 76 2.48 -7.39 -9.44
N THR A 77 1.78 -7.98 -10.41
CA THR A 77 1.49 -7.36 -11.70
C THR A 77 0.02 -7.09 -11.92
N GLU A 78 -0.30 -6.28 -12.91
CA GLU A 78 -1.68 -6.04 -13.36
C GLU A 78 -2.34 -7.25 -14.06
N ARG A 79 -1.59 -8.33 -14.28
CA ARG A 79 -2.08 -9.58 -14.88
C ARG A 79 -2.35 -10.67 -13.85
N GLY A 80 -2.32 -10.36 -12.57
CA GLY A 80 -2.54 -11.33 -11.49
C GLY A 80 -1.35 -12.25 -11.24
N GLU A 81 -0.16 -11.90 -11.70
CA GLU A 81 1.05 -12.69 -11.55
C GLU A 81 1.90 -12.12 -10.41
N LEU A 82 2.42 -12.99 -9.56
CA LEU A 82 3.35 -12.67 -8.49
C LEU A 82 4.68 -13.38 -8.76
N PHE A 83 5.77 -12.65 -8.56
CA PHE A 83 7.13 -13.11 -8.81
C PHE A 83 8.00 -12.86 -7.58
N LEU A 84 8.99 -13.71 -7.39
CA LEU A 84 10.17 -13.42 -6.57
C LEU A 84 11.40 -13.41 -7.47
N PHE A 85 12.14 -12.32 -7.41
CA PHE A 85 13.45 -12.15 -8.06
C PHE A 85 14.54 -12.05 -6.98
N ASP A 86 15.73 -12.55 -7.25
CA ASP A 86 16.91 -12.24 -6.45
C ASP A 86 17.44 -10.81 -6.74
N ASN A 87 18.48 -10.41 -6.03
CA ASN A 87 19.09 -9.08 -6.20
C ASN A 87 19.76 -8.88 -7.56
N GLU A 88 20.09 -9.95 -8.28
CA GLU A 88 20.59 -9.91 -9.65
C GLU A 88 19.47 -9.90 -10.70
N GLY A 89 18.20 -9.92 -10.26
CA GLY A 89 17.03 -9.92 -11.13
C GLY A 89 16.71 -11.28 -11.77
N ARG A 90 17.27 -12.37 -11.27
CA ARG A 90 16.92 -13.72 -11.72
C ARG A 90 15.63 -14.16 -11.01
N GLN A 91 14.69 -14.69 -11.78
CA GLN A 91 13.42 -15.19 -11.24
C GLN A 91 13.66 -16.44 -10.38
N LYS A 92 13.35 -16.35 -9.08
CA LYS A 92 13.33 -17.50 -8.17
C LYS A 92 12.08 -18.34 -8.37
N TRP A 93 10.91 -17.68 -8.37
CA TRP A 93 9.63 -18.32 -8.68
C TRP A 93 8.63 -17.35 -9.30
N LYS A 94 7.56 -17.92 -9.86
CA LYS A 94 6.40 -17.23 -10.41
C LYS A 94 5.12 -17.96 -10.00
N ARG A 95 4.07 -17.21 -9.63
CA ARG A 95 2.71 -17.72 -9.39
C ARG A 95 1.69 -16.87 -10.10
N SER A 96 0.69 -17.52 -10.69
CA SER A 96 -0.54 -16.87 -11.13
C SER A 96 -1.55 -16.98 -9.99
N LEU A 97 -1.91 -15.84 -9.38
CA LEU A 97 -2.85 -15.80 -8.26
C LEU A 97 -4.29 -15.72 -8.76
N GLY A 98 -4.53 -14.93 -9.80
CA GLY A 98 -5.85 -14.70 -10.36
C GLY A 98 -5.77 -14.09 -11.75
N VAL A 99 -6.86 -13.47 -12.18
CA VAL A 99 -6.98 -12.80 -13.48
C VAL A 99 -7.03 -11.27 -13.34
N GLY A 100 -7.04 -10.77 -12.12
CA GLY A 100 -7.17 -9.36 -11.80
C GLY A 100 -5.83 -8.67 -11.60
N LYS A 101 -5.90 -7.36 -11.39
CA LYS A 101 -4.72 -6.55 -11.09
C LYS A 101 -4.31 -6.74 -9.64
N LEU A 102 -3.04 -7.04 -9.39
CA LEU A 102 -2.48 -6.97 -8.06
C LEU A 102 -2.14 -5.49 -7.77
N ILE A 103 -2.80 -4.91 -6.78
CA ILE A 103 -2.76 -3.45 -6.52
C ILE A 103 -2.27 -3.08 -5.13
N ALA A 104 -2.19 -4.05 -4.22
CA ALA A 104 -1.60 -3.87 -2.90
C ALA A 104 -0.68 -5.05 -2.58
N LEU A 105 0.42 -4.78 -1.93
CA LEU A 105 1.40 -5.78 -1.53
C LEU A 105 2.10 -5.32 -0.25
N CYS A 106 2.17 -6.21 0.72
CA CYS A 106 2.78 -6.01 2.01
C CYS A 106 3.44 -7.31 2.48
N LEU A 107 4.49 -7.24 3.26
CA LEU A 107 5.10 -8.41 3.88
C LEU A 107 4.72 -8.46 5.37
N THR A 108 4.59 -9.67 5.89
CA THR A 108 4.52 -9.85 7.35
C THR A 108 5.85 -9.44 8.00
N PRO A 109 5.83 -8.94 9.27
CA PRO A 109 7.05 -8.53 9.96
C PRO A 109 8.13 -9.61 10.08
N ASP A 110 7.72 -10.89 10.11
CA ASP A 110 8.63 -12.02 10.12
C ASP A 110 9.15 -12.43 8.72
N GLY A 111 8.73 -11.71 7.66
CA GLY A 111 9.15 -11.91 6.28
C GLY A 111 8.61 -13.16 5.59
N LYS A 112 7.78 -13.98 6.26
CA LYS A 112 7.36 -15.29 5.72
C LYS A 112 6.20 -15.22 4.75
N LEU A 113 5.31 -14.23 4.89
CA LEU A 113 4.14 -14.10 4.03
C LEU A 113 4.14 -12.79 3.26
N ALA A 114 3.80 -12.87 1.99
CA ALA A 114 3.41 -11.73 1.17
C ALA A 114 1.87 -11.65 1.16
N ILE A 115 1.35 -10.53 1.64
CA ILE A 115 -0.08 -10.25 1.65
C ILE A 115 -0.40 -9.40 0.42
N VAL A 116 -1.28 -9.90 -0.44
CA VAL A 116 -1.50 -9.34 -1.77
C VAL A 116 -2.98 -9.02 -1.98
N GLY A 117 -3.26 -7.80 -2.37
CA GLY A 117 -4.61 -7.32 -2.71
C GLY A 117 -4.84 -7.28 -4.21
N GLU A 118 -5.96 -7.81 -4.65
CA GLU A 118 -6.38 -7.91 -6.05
C GLU A 118 -7.59 -7.01 -6.34
N GLN A 119 -7.66 -6.49 -7.57
CA GLN A 119 -8.86 -5.94 -8.18
C GLN A 119 -9.37 -6.88 -9.26
N SER A 120 -10.47 -7.56 -9.02
CA SER A 120 -11.12 -8.49 -9.97
C SER A 120 -12.59 -8.68 -9.60
N ALA A 121 -13.30 -9.53 -10.32
CA ALA A 121 -14.70 -9.86 -10.00
C ALA A 121 -14.87 -10.45 -8.58
N GLU A 122 -13.87 -11.11 -8.04
CA GLU A 122 -13.85 -11.63 -6.67
C GLU A 122 -13.09 -10.70 -5.71
N GLY A 123 -12.11 -9.93 -6.20
CA GLY A 123 -11.30 -8.97 -5.43
C GLY A 123 -10.60 -9.65 -4.26
N ARG A 124 -9.71 -10.57 -4.54
CA ARG A 124 -9.14 -11.42 -3.50
C ARG A 124 -8.07 -10.70 -2.68
N LEU A 125 -7.99 -11.09 -1.42
CA LEU A 125 -6.87 -10.89 -0.52
C LEU A 125 -6.17 -12.24 -0.37
N TYR A 126 -4.88 -12.30 -0.67
CA TYR A 126 -4.07 -13.51 -0.58
C TYR A 126 -3.00 -13.37 0.50
N ALA A 127 -2.66 -14.48 1.16
CA ALA A 127 -1.37 -14.66 1.82
C ALA A 127 -0.58 -15.72 1.06
N VAL A 128 0.60 -15.36 0.65
CA VAL A 128 1.49 -16.19 -0.17
C VAL A 128 2.79 -16.41 0.60
N ASP A 129 3.22 -17.64 0.72
CA ASP A 129 4.51 -17.99 1.29
C ASP A 129 5.63 -17.38 0.44
N VAL A 130 6.47 -16.57 1.07
CA VAL A 130 7.53 -15.82 0.35
C VAL A 130 8.59 -16.76 -0.22
N HIS A 131 8.91 -17.84 0.48
CA HIS A 131 9.93 -18.79 0.05
C HIS A 131 9.46 -19.66 -1.12
N THR A 132 8.24 -20.20 -1.05
CA THR A 132 7.74 -21.17 -2.04
C THR A 132 6.83 -20.58 -3.09
N GLY A 133 6.22 -19.43 -2.81
CA GLY A 133 5.17 -18.83 -3.64
C GLY A 133 3.80 -19.52 -3.49
N ASP A 134 3.61 -20.41 -2.52
CA ASP A 134 2.35 -21.12 -2.33
C ASP A 134 1.32 -20.26 -1.60
N ILE A 135 0.06 -20.31 -2.03
CA ILE A 135 -1.04 -19.61 -1.36
C ILE A 135 -1.34 -20.34 -0.05
N ARG A 136 -1.17 -19.65 1.07
CA ARG A 136 -1.50 -20.15 2.40
C ARG A 136 -2.98 -20.03 2.70
N TRP A 137 -3.55 -18.87 2.39
CA TRP A 137 -4.97 -18.61 2.49
C TRP A 137 -5.40 -17.48 1.53
N GLN A 138 -6.71 -17.36 1.34
CA GLN A 138 -7.30 -16.30 0.54
C GLN A 138 -8.72 -15.95 0.99
N TYR A 139 -9.10 -14.69 0.78
CA TYR A 139 -10.44 -14.16 1.00
C TYR A 139 -10.99 -13.53 -0.27
N LYS A 140 -12.30 -13.62 -0.47
CA LYS A 140 -13.00 -12.88 -1.51
C LYS A 140 -13.58 -11.61 -0.91
N SER A 141 -13.07 -10.44 -1.27
CA SER A 141 -13.65 -9.18 -0.80
C SER A 141 -15.05 -8.92 -1.37
N ALA A 142 -15.40 -9.58 -2.48
CA ALA A 142 -16.77 -9.58 -3.01
C ALA A 142 -17.82 -10.05 -2.00
N ASP A 143 -17.48 -10.95 -1.07
CA ASP A 143 -18.38 -11.42 -0.01
C ASP A 143 -18.74 -10.31 0.99
N PHE A 144 -17.93 -9.26 1.07
CA PHE A 144 -18.10 -8.15 2.01
C PHE A 144 -18.62 -6.86 1.37
N VAL A 145 -18.14 -6.53 0.17
CA VAL A 145 -18.48 -5.27 -0.53
C VAL A 145 -19.29 -5.50 -1.81
N GLY A 146 -19.49 -6.77 -2.20
CA GLY A 146 -20.21 -7.16 -3.40
C GLY A 146 -19.37 -7.04 -4.68
N SER A 147 -19.97 -7.47 -5.79
CA SER A 147 -19.41 -7.38 -7.15
C SER A 147 -20.54 -7.24 -8.16
N ASP A 148 -20.35 -6.50 -9.25
CA ASP A 148 -21.33 -6.34 -10.32
C ASP A 148 -20.63 -6.23 -11.67
N ALA A 149 -20.68 -7.32 -12.43
CA ALA A 149 -20.08 -7.39 -13.74
C ALA A 149 -20.82 -6.51 -14.78
N SER A 150 -22.14 -6.30 -14.61
CA SER A 150 -22.94 -5.50 -15.54
C SER A 150 -22.54 -4.03 -15.51
N GLN A 151 -22.11 -3.52 -14.35
CA GLN A 151 -21.61 -2.18 -14.15
C GLN A 151 -20.08 -2.08 -14.23
N ARG A 152 -19.38 -3.21 -14.45
CA ARG A 152 -17.92 -3.32 -14.30
C ARG A 152 -17.43 -2.81 -12.92
N SER A 153 -18.25 -2.99 -11.91
CA SER A 153 -18.02 -2.60 -10.53
C SER A 153 -17.41 -3.76 -9.76
N TYR A 154 -16.09 -3.84 -9.78
CA TYR A 154 -15.35 -4.93 -9.17
C TYR A 154 -14.72 -4.51 -7.85
N PRO A 155 -14.72 -5.40 -6.86
CA PRO A 155 -14.05 -5.14 -5.58
C PRO A 155 -12.54 -5.04 -5.75
N SER A 156 -11.95 -4.21 -4.90
CA SER A 156 -10.52 -3.93 -4.87
C SER A 156 -10.04 -3.95 -3.43
N VAL A 157 -8.99 -4.72 -3.14
CA VAL A 157 -8.24 -4.59 -1.89
C VAL A 157 -7.09 -3.64 -2.16
N VAL A 158 -7.17 -2.40 -1.62
CA VAL A 158 -6.31 -1.28 -2.06
C VAL A 158 -5.19 -0.95 -1.11
N HIS A 159 -5.32 -1.30 0.17
CA HIS A 159 -4.28 -1.08 1.15
C HIS A 159 -4.29 -2.17 2.22
N ILE A 160 -3.11 -2.48 2.73
CA ILE A 160 -2.87 -3.54 3.68
C ILE A 160 -1.87 -3.04 4.71
N ALA A 161 -2.18 -3.23 5.99
CA ALA A 161 -1.27 -3.10 7.10
C ALA A 161 -1.18 -4.44 7.84
N VAL A 162 -0.06 -4.71 8.52
CA VAL A 162 0.15 -5.95 9.27
C VAL A 162 0.76 -5.60 10.62
N ASP A 163 0.26 -6.21 11.68
CA ASP A 163 0.80 -6.04 13.05
C ASP A 163 1.91 -7.06 13.37
N LYS A 164 2.52 -6.95 14.54
CA LYS A 164 3.62 -7.83 14.98
C LYS A 164 3.23 -9.30 15.16
N GLU A 165 1.94 -9.57 15.31
CA GLU A 165 1.38 -10.92 15.42
C GLU A 165 1.00 -11.48 14.05
N ASN A 166 1.40 -10.81 12.96
CA ASN A 166 1.05 -11.12 11.57
C ASN A 166 -0.45 -11.03 11.26
N ASN A 167 -1.26 -10.34 12.10
CA ASN A 167 -2.63 -10.05 11.74
C ASN A 167 -2.68 -8.99 10.64
N VAL A 168 -3.52 -9.25 9.65
CA VAL A 168 -3.65 -8.45 8.43
C VAL A 168 -4.87 -7.54 8.54
N TYR A 169 -4.68 -6.26 8.26
CA TYR A 169 -5.73 -5.24 8.21
C TYR A 169 -5.82 -4.74 6.77
N ALA A 170 -6.95 -4.95 6.13
CA ALA A 170 -7.10 -4.68 4.71
C ALA A 170 -8.33 -3.82 4.40
N ASN A 171 -8.14 -2.81 3.57
CA ASN A 171 -9.21 -1.99 3.05
C ASN A 171 -9.72 -2.55 1.73
N ALA A 172 -11.01 -2.89 1.69
CA ALA A 172 -11.69 -3.35 0.50
C ALA A 172 -12.83 -2.40 0.12
N TYR A 173 -12.96 -2.10 -1.18
CA TYR A 173 -14.07 -1.30 -1.68
C TYR A 173 -14.44 -1.67 -3.12
N ARG A 174 -15.62 -1.25 -3.55
CA ARG A 174 -16.01 -1.16 -4.96
C ARG A 174 -16.80 0.11 -5.23
N PHE A 175 -16.79 0.55 -6.48
CA PHE A 175 -17.66 1.62 -6.96
C PHE A 175 -19.07 1.10 -7.22
N LEU A 176 -20.05 2.00 -7.04
CA LEU A 176 -21.42 1.81 -7.46
C LEU A 176 -21.82 2.95 -8.40
N MET A 177 -22.59 2.64 -9.42
CA MET A 177 -23.33 3.66 -10.16
C MET A 177 -24.78 3.64 -9.65
N ARG A 178 -25.22 4.73 -9.02
CA ARG A 178 -26.58 4.86 -8.54
C ARG A 178 -27.55 5.17 -9.66
N LYS A 179 -28.84 5.00 -9.41
CA LYS A 179 -29.90 5.24 -10.40
C LYS A 179 -29.94 6.69 -10.91
N ASP A 180 -29.53 7.64 -10.09
CA ASP A 180 -29.43 9.07 -10.42
C ASP A 180 -28.14 9.43 -11.18
N GLY A 181 -27.30 8.44 -11.51
CA GLY A 181 -26.03 8.63 -12.21
C GLY A 181 -24.87 9.04 -11.29
N SER A 182 -25.10 9.26 -10.01
CA SER A 182 -24.04 9.56 -9.05
C SER A 182 -23.22 8.31 -8.73
N ARG A 183 -21.96 8.53 -8.34
CA ARG A 183 -21.10 7.45 -7.83
C ARG A 183 -21.41 7.17 -6.36
N GLY A 184 -21.38 5.91 -6.00
CA GLY A 184 -21.42 5.43 -4.64
C GLY A 184 -20.30 4.42 -4.40
N TYR A 185 -20.21 3.98 -3.16
CA TYR A 185 -19.19 3.03 -2.75
C TYR A 185 -19.79 1.99 -1.81
N ASN A 186 -19.27 0.78 -1.89
CA ASN A 186 -19.33 -0.16 -0.79
C ASN A 186 -17.90 -0.39 -0.31
N ALA A 187 -17.61 0.00 0.92
CA ALA A 187 -16.28 -0.18 1.48
C ALA A 187 -16.34 -0.76 2.89
N LYS A 188 -15.30 -1.53 3.24
CA LYS A 188 -15.09 -2.13 4.56
C LYS A 188 -13.60 -2.25 4.87
N MET A 189 -13.28 -2.19 6.15
CA MET A 189 -12.02 -2.67 6.69
C MET A 189 -12.20 -4.08 7.24
N LEU A 190 -11.25 -4.96 6.93
CA LEU A 190 -11.23 -6.35 7.36
C LEU A 190 -9.98 -6.60 8.21
N ALA A 191 -10.10 -7.40 9.26
CA ALA A 191 -8.95 -7.94 9.98
C ALA A 191 -8.97 -9.47 9.92
N VAL A 192 -7.84 -10.06 9.58
CA VAL A 192 -7.65 -11.49 9.39
C VAL A 192 -6.39 -11.90 10.14
N ASN A 193 -6.40 -13.02 10.86
CA ASN A 193 -5.19 -13.49 11.52
C ASN A 193 -4.23 -14.16 10.52
N GLU A 194 -3.01 -14.53 11.00
CA GLU A 194 -1.98 -15.16 10.16
C GLU A 194 -2.42 -16.48 9.51
N ASP A 195 -3.36 -17.20 10.12
CA ASP A 195 -3.91 -18.48 9.60
C ASP A 195 -5.06 -18.24 8.58
N GLY A 196 -5.42 -16.99 8.31
CA GLY A 196 -6.51 -16.66 7.40
C GLY A 196 -7.90 -16.71 8.04
N ARG A 197 -8.04 -16.61 9.36
CA ARG A 197 -9.34 -16.51 10.01
C ARG A 197 -9.75 -15.06 10.15
N LEU A 198 -10.97 -14.72 9.71
CA LEU A 198 -11.55 -13.39 9.92
C LEU A 198 -11.68 -13.12 11.42
N LEU A 199 -11.04 -12.06 11.89
CA LEU A 199 -11.16 -11.56 13.26
C LEU A 199 -12.37 -10.65 13.39
N TRP A 200 -12.48 -9.67 12.51
CA TRP A 200 -13.59 -8.74 12.46
C TRP A 200 -13.66 -8.02 11.10
N GLN A 201 -14.79 -7.34 10.90
CA GLN A 201 -15.00 -6.39 9.79
C GLN A 201 -15.65 -5.11 10.32
N PHE A 202 -15.31 -3.98 9.73
CA PHE A 202 -15.91 -2.69 10.06
C PHE A 202 -16.39 -1.97 8.80
N PRO A 203 -17.62 -1.42 8.77
CA PRO A 203 -18.70 -1.65 9.74
C PRO A 203 -19.16 -3.10 9.73
N LYS A 204 -19.77 -3.58 10.86
CA LYS A 204 -20.16 -4.98 10.98
C LYS A 204 -21.31 -5.36 10.04
N ASN A 205 -22.39 -4.59 10.02
CA ASN A 205 -23.66 -4.93 9.34
C ASN A 205 -23.99 -3.99 8.16
N GLU A 206 -23.20 -2.97 7.92
CA GLU A 206 -23.37 -2.00 6.83
C GLU A 206 -22.09 -1.87 6.00
N VAL A 207 -22.12 -1.04 4.99
CA VAL A 207 -20.94 -0.63 4.21
C VAL A 207 -20.71 0.86 4.37
N ILE A 208 -19.49 1.29 4.19
CA ILE A 208 -19.12 2.70 4.12
C ILE A 208 -19.39 3.18 2.69
N ASP A 209 -20.25 4.19 2.52
CA ASP A 209 -20.52 4.83 1.25
C ASP A 209 -19.51 5.97 1.01
N SER A 210 -18.25 5.62 1.03
CA SER A 210 -17.13 6.51 0.71
C SER A 210 -15.94 5.70 0.22
N TRP A 211 -15.05 6.33 -0.51
CA TRP A 211 -13.80 5.70 -0.85
C TRP A 211 -12.95 5.53 0.42
N ILE A 212 -12.52 4.31 0.66
CA ILE A 212 -11.58 3.94 1.70
C ILE A 212 -10.22 3.68 1.05
N ASN A 213 -9.19 4.41 1.47
CA ASN A 213 -7.90 4.32 0.82
C ASN A 213 -6.88 3.58 1.67
N TRP A 214 -6.41 4.24 2.71
CA TRP A 214 -5.25 3.82 3.45
C TRP A 214 -5.62 3.40 4.86
N CYS A 215 -4.86 2.47 5.40
CA CYS A 215 -4.96 2.05 6.78
C CYS A 215 -3.56 1.91 7.39
N ASP A 216 -3.50 1.91 8.70
CA ASP A 216 -2.32 1.60 9.47
C ASP A 216 -2.72 0.93 10.79
N VAL A 217 -1.78 0.27 11.44
CA VAL A 217 -1.96 -0.40 12.72
C VAL A 217 -0.77 -0.16 13.62
N ASN A 218 -1.01 0.00 14.92
CA ASN A 218 0.07 0.17 15.88
C ASN A 218 -0.15 -0.71 17.11
N ASP A 219 0.84 -1.53 17.43
CA ASP A 219 0.81 -2.47 18.54
C ASP A 219 0.92 -1.80 19.90
N ASN A 220 1.65 -0.67 19.97
CA ASN A 220 1.90 0.01 21.25
C ASN A 220 0.65 0.73 21.78
N ASN A 221 -0.22 1.22 20.91
CA ASN A 221 -1.49 1.84 21.30
C ASN A 221 -2.72 0.94 21.07
N GLY A 222 -2.55 -0.24 20.47
CA GLY A 222 -3.61 -1.22 20.23
C GLY A 222 -4.68 -0.77 19.24
N ARG A 223 -4.35 0.14 18.33
CA ARG A 223 -5.30 0.75 17.39
C ARG A 223 -5.02 0.40 15.95
N ALA A 224 -6.09 0.19 15.20
CA ALA A 224 -6.09 0.27 13.74
C ALA A 224 -6.73 1.61 13.33
N VAL A 225 -6.22 2.22 12.29
CA VAL A 225 -6.76 3.46 11.72
C VAL A 225 -6.98 3.28 10.21
N PHE A 226 -8.03 3.87 9.69
CA PHE A 226 -8.22 4.04 8.26
C PHE A 226 -8.83 5.42 7.96
N SER A 227 -8.66 5.87 6.72
CA SER A 227 -9.24 7.12 6.25
C SER A 227 -10.23 6.89 5.12
N THR A 228 -11.29 7.69 5.11
CA THR A 228 -12.20 7.84 3.98
C THR A 228 -11.86 9.10 3.19
N SER A 229 -12.25 9.14 1.92
CA SER A 229 -11.97 10.25 1.04
C SER A 229 -13.19 10.56 0.18
N ALA A 230 -13.68 11.81 0.24
CA ALA A 230 -14.85 12.24 -0.50
C ALA A 230 -14.44 12.73 -1.90
N TYR A 231 -14.38 11.83 -2.86
CA TYR A 231 -14.12 12.22 -4.25
C TYR A 231 -15.29 12.93 -4.93
N ASP A 232 -16.52 12.73 -4.43
CA ASP A 232 -17.73 13.24 -5.07
C ASP A 232 -18.24 14.56 -4.47
N PHE A 233 -17.58 15.13 -3.47
CA PHE A 233 -17.90 16.41 -2.82
C PHE A 233 -19.40 16.64 -2.50
N ARG A 234 -20.15 15.56 -2.28
CA ARG A 234 -21.56 15.64 -1.91
C ARG A 234 -21.70 16.01 -0.44
N GLU A 235 -22.55 17.00 -0.15
CA GLU A 235 -22.76 17.50 1.21
C GLU A 235 -23.38 16.46 2.15
N ASP A 236 -24.11 15.48 1.61
CA ASP A 236 -24.87 14.48 2.35
C ASP A 236 -24.08 13.19 2.69
N MET A 237 -22.78 13.16 2.42
CA MET A 237 -21.97 11.95 2.68
C MET A 237 -21.69 11.73 4.17
N LYS A 238 -22.19 10.64 4.71
CA LYS A 238 -22.03 10.23 6.12
C LYS A 238 -20.55 10.01 6.51
N TYR A 239 -19.69 9.62 5.57
CA TYR A 239 -18.28 9.21 5.81
C TYR A 239 -17.27 10.07 5.07
N LYS A 240 -17.51 11.38 5.01
CA LYS A 240 -16.66 12.33 4.28
C LYS A 240 -15.36 12.62 5.04
N ASP A 241 -14.21 12.49 4.38
CA ASP A 241 -12.87 12.89 4.87
C ASP A 241 -12.68 12.67 6.38
N THR A 242 -12.90 11.44 6.81
CA THR A 242 -12.88 11.06 8.22
C THR A 242 -11.83 10.01 8.47
N MET A 243 -11.09 10.16 9.55
CA MET A 243 -10.24 9.10 10.09
C MET A 243 -11.03 8.34 11.16
N TYR A 244 -11.01 7.03 11.08
CA TYR A 244 -11.64 6.10 12.01
C TYR A 244 -10.59 5.35 12.79
N PHE A 245 -10.72 5.35 14.10
CA PHE A 245 -9.82 4.67 15.03
C PHE A 245 -10.55 3.49 15.65
N LEU A 246 -10.05 2.30 15.41
CA LEU A 246 -10.66 1.05 15.87
C LEU A 246 -9.75 0.37 16.90
N ASP A 247 -10.34 -0.36 17.82
CA ASP A 247 -9.59 -1.35 18.58
C ASP A 247 -9.09 -2.44 17.63
N LYS A 248 -7.77 -2.66 17.58
CA LYS A 248 -7.16 -3.57 16.61
C LYS A 248 -7.60 -5.03 16.76
N ARG A 249 -8.02 -5.46 17.96
CA ARG A 249 -8.40 -6.84 18.22
C ARG A 249 -9.87 -7.12 17.97
N THR A 250 -10.74 -6.13 18.25
CA THR A 250 -12.19 -6.31 18.21
C THR A 250 -12.86 -5.64 17.02
N GLY A 251 -12.19 -4.66 16.38
CA GLY A 251 -12.76 -3.82 15.33
C GLY A 251 -13.79 -2.82 15.85
N GLU A 252 -13.91 -2.65 17.18
CA GLU A 252 -14.80 -1.67 17.80
C GLU A 252 -14.34 -0.25 17.49
N LEU A 253 -15.26 0.63 17.12
CA LEU A 253 -14.99 2.03 16.90
C LEU A 253 -14.67 2.73 18.22
N LEU A 254 -13.43 3.16 18.37
CA LEU A 254 -12.98 3.91 19.56
C LEU A 254 -13.22 5.41 19.39
N ASN A 255 -12.96 5.94 18.19
CA ASN A 255 -13.14 7.35 17.88
C ASN A 255 -13.16 7.56 16.37
N SER A 256 -13.68 8.72 15.94
CA SER A 256 -13.51 9.22 14.58
C SER A 256 -13.25 10.71 14.60
N THR A 257 -12.48 11.19 13.64
CA THR A 257 -12.17 12.61 13.50
C THR A 257 -12.39 13.05 12.07
N HIS A 258 -13.17 14.10 11.89
CA HIS A 258 -13.30 14.75 10.60
C HIS A 258 -12.11 15.69 10.40
N VAL A 259 -11.56 15.70 9.19
CA VAL A 259 -10.47 16.61 8.81
C VAL A 259 -11.10 17.80 8.08
N PRO A 260 -11.22 18.98 8.73
CA PRO A 260 -11.74 20.16 8.07
C PRO A 260 -10.70 20.72 7.08
N PRO A 261 -11.16 21.36 5.99
CA PRO A 261 -10.25 22.05 5.08
C PRO A 261 -9.55 23.25 5.77
N ILE A 262 -8.33 23.53 5.34
CA ILE A 262 -7.57 24.70 5.79
C ILE A 262 -7.92 25.90 4.87
N PRO A 263 -8.37 27.05 5.41
CA PRO A 263 -8.63 28.23 4.60
C PRO A 263 -7.40 28.63 3.73
N PRO A 264 -7.57 29.06 2.48
CA PRO A 264 -8.84 29.45 1.82
C PRO A 264 -9.59 28.31 1.10
N PHE A 265 -9.23 27.05 1.34
CA PHE A 265 -9.86 25.93 0.66
C PHE A 265 -11.23 25.61 1.27
N ASP A 266 -12.20 25.29 0.42
CA ASP A 266 -13.57 24.93 0.84
C ASP A 266 -13.72 23.42 1.12
N ASN A 267 -12.77 22.62 0.65
CA ASN A 267 -12.75 21.17 0.82
C ASN A 267 -11.33 20.63 0.89
N THR A 268 -11.20 19.45 1.46
CA THR A 268 -9.96 18.68 1.49
C THR A 268 -10.24 17.24 1.12
N VAL A 269 -9.21 16.51 0.70
CA VAL A 269 -9.26 15.08 0.40
C VAL A 269 -8.03 14.43 1.01
N MET A 270 -8.22 13.38 1.80
CA MET A 270 -7.12 12.61 2.33
C MET A 270 -6.33 11.99 1.18
N ARG A 271 -5.04 12.32 1.07
CA ARG A 271 -4.15 11.93 -0.02
C ARG A 271 -3.00 11.05 0.41
N GLY A 272 -2.69 11.02 1.70
CA GLY A 272 -1.63 10.22 2.26
C GLY A 272 -2.13 9.14 3.20
N SER A 273 -1.35 8.07 3.35
CA SER A 273 -1.61 7.06 4.35
C SER A 273 -1.53 7.68 5.75
N PRO A 274 -2.50 7.45 6.64
CA PRO A 274 -2.28 7.70 8.04
C PRO A 274 -1.16 6.76 8.52
N ASN A 275 -0.16 7.30 9.22
CA ASN A 275 0.96 6.53 9.73
C ASN A 275 1.19 6.86 11.19
N TYR A 276 1.21 5.85 12.04
CA TYR A 276 1.59 6.01 13.45
C TYR A 276 3.10 6.19 13.61
N SER A 277 3.49 7.00 14.58
CA SER A 277 4.85 6.93 15.12
C SER A 277 5.10 5.55 15.75
N ALA A 278 6.35 5.10 15.77
CA ALA A 278 6.70 3.79 16.30
C ALA A 278 6.22 3.56 17.75
N ASP A 279 6.22 4.62 18.57
CA ASP A 279 5.70 4.58 19.95
C ASP A 279 4.17 4.73 20.06
N GLY A 280 3.47 4.90 18.93
CA GLY A 280 2.01 5.02 18.86
C GLY A 280 1.42 6.31 19.42
N LYS A 281 2.25 7.32 19.76
CA LYS A 281 1.77 8.58 20.35
C LYS A 281 1.23 9.55 19.33
N TYR A 282 1.80 9.54 18.12
CA TYR A 282 1.47 10.47 17.05
C TYR A 282 0.93 9.72 15.85
N LEU A 283 0.05 10.38 15.13
CA LEU A 283 -0.44 9.96 13.82
C LEU A 283 -0.20 11.10 12.84
N ALA A 284 0.45 10.82 11.72
CA ALA A 284 0.60 11.74 10.61
C ALA A 284 -0.28 11.30 9.45
N ALA A 285 -0.93 12.24 8.79
CA ALA A 285 -1.68 12.00 7.56
C ALA A 285 -1.57 13.24 6.68
N ALA A 286 -1.61 13.07 5.36
CA ALA A 286 -1.57 14.16 4.41
C ALA A 286 -2.95 14.39 3.77
N ALA A 287 -3.32 15.64 3.62
CA ALA A 287 -4.51 16.08 2.92
C ALA A 287 -4.15 16.94 1.70
N SER A 288 -5.11 17.21 0.83
CA SER A 288 -4.88 17.91 -0.45
C SER A 288 -4.66 19.42 -0.30
N ASP A 289 -4.98 19.95 0.85
CA ASP A 289 -4.92 21.39 1.19
C ASP A 289 -3.67 21.78 2.02
N GLY A 290 -2.76 20.83 2.28
CA GLY A 290 -1.46 21.12 2.89
C GLY A 290 -1.03 20.26 4.06
#